data_de7230277d9a5faa9b4c22461943997a
#
_entry.id   de7230277d9a5faa9b4c22461943997a
#
_cell.length_a   1.000
_cell.length_b   1.000
_cell.length_c   1.000
_cell.angle_alpha   90.00
_cell.angle_beta   90.00
_cell.angle_gamma   90.00
#
_symmetry.space_group_name_H-M   'P 1'
#
loop_
_entity.id
_entity.type
_entity.pdbx_description
1 polymer ?
#
loop_
_entity_poly.entity_id
_entity_poly.type
_entity_poly.pdbx_seq_one_letter_code
_entity_poly.pdbx_strand_id
1 'polypeptide(L)'
;MIVIEWQKLSCVDNSFFECGTALSIGSFDGPHLGHFSIFEKILSYSKKYGTRSGIVTFEKSLASVRQGKDYGGDIASLKERLKVFEELGFDFVVIVRFERNFSMLSGEDFFTILKETFNLSLVVEGEDFRCGFNGAFARAEIETFCAENGIESVFVPLVTVDGKRVSSSMIRELLKKNFTKKAKSLLERKSIFRSERADD
;
A
#
# COMPACT_ATOMS: atom_id res chain seq x y z
N MET A 1 15.23 6.51 2.16
CA MET A 1 14.38 5.33 1.87
C MET A 1 15.12 4.40 0.92
N ILE A 2 15.19 3.08 1.21
CA ILE A 2 15.80 2.07 0.33
C ILE A 2 14.78 1.63 -0.73
N VAL A 3 15.20 1.50 -1.99
CA VAL A 3 14.36 1.02 -3.09
C VAL A 3 14.83 -0.38 -3.49
N ILE A 4 13.94 -1.37 -3.42
CA ILE A 4 14.19 -2.77 -3.68
C ILE A 4 13.36 -3.21 -4.89
N GLU A 5 13.97 -3.84 -5.88
CA GLU A 5 13.23 -4.48 -6.97
C GLU A 5 12.83 -5.90 -6.57
N TRP A 6 11.56 -6.26 -6.75
CA TRP A 6 11.05 -7.62 -6.43
C TRP A 6 11.89 -8.72 -7.07
N GLN A 7 12.36 -8.51 -8.29
CA GLN A 7 13.19 -9.48 -9.03
C GLN A 7 14.58 -9.68 -8.42
N LYS A 8 14.97 -8.84 -7.46
CA LYS A 8 16.29 -8.88 -6.79
C LYS A 8 16.18 -9.20 -5.30
N LEU A 9 15.05 -9.76 -4.84
CA LEU A 9 14.86 -10.08 -3.42
C LEU A 9 15.93 -11.03 -2.87
N SER A 10 16.42 -11.98 -3.68
CA SER A 10 17.52 -12.88 -3.30
C SER A 10 18.86 -12.19 -3.00
N CYS A 11 19.02 -10.92 -3.38
CA CYS A 11 20.22 -10.13 -3.14
C CYS A 11 20.05 -9.15 -1.96
N VAL A 12 18.92 -9.19 -1.27
CA VAL A 12 18.63 -8.27 -0.17
C VAL A 12 19.37 -8.72 1.08
N ASP A 13 20.01 -7.78 1.76
CA ASP A 13 20.61 -8.02 3.07
C ASP A 13 19.52 -8.08 4.14
N ASN A 14 19.23 -9.29 4.60
CA ASN A 14 18.17 -9.54 5.57
C ASN A 14 18.48 -8.94 6.97
N SER A 15 19.76 -8.61 7.24
CA SER A 15 20.13 -7.98 8.52
C SER A 15 19.43 -6.64 8.76
N PHE A 16 19.09 -5.92 7.67
CA PHE A 16 18.31 -4.69 7.75
C PHE A 16 16.91 -4.91 8.35
N PHE A 17 16.36 -6.12 8.24
CA PHE A 17 15.00 -6.48 8.67
C PHE A 17 14.94 -7.29 9.97
N GLU A 18 16.07 -7.53 10.65
CA GLU A 18 16.11 -8.30 11.92
C GLU A 18 15.19 -7.74 13.00
N CYS A 19 15.00 -6.42 13.04
CA CYS A 19 14.11 -5.76 14.00
C CYS A 19 12.61 -5.95 13.68
N GLY A 20 12.26 -6.70 12.63
CA GLY A 20 10.89 -6.87 12.16
C GLY A 20 10.45 -5.76 11.21
N THR A 21 9.34 -5.99 10.52
CA THR A 21 8.82 -5.08 9.50
C THR A 21 7.31 -4.91 9.59
N ALA A 22 6.85 -3.68 9.46
CA ALA A 22 5.45 -3.33 9.22
C ALA A 22 5.30 -2.84 7.79
N LEU A 23 4.38 -3.42 7.01
CA LEU A 23 4.19 -3.02 5.61
C LEU A 23 2.74 -3.05 5.13
N SER A 24 2.52 -2.48 3.95
CA SER A 24 1.30 -2.59 3.16
C SER A 24 1.61 -2.82 1.70
N ILE A 25 0.67 -3.43 0.99
CA ILE A 25 0.78 -3.82 -0.40
C ILE A 25 -0.28 -3.08 -1.22
N GLY A 26 0.11 -2.34 -2.23
CA GLY A 26 -0.86 -1.66 -3.08
C GLY A 26 -0.26 -0.87 -4.23
N SER A 27 -1.08 -0.55 -5.22
CA SER A 27 -0.65 0.32 -6.31
C SER A 27 -0.38 1.75 -5.83
N PHE A 28 -1.11 2.21 -4.82
CA PHE A 28 -1.03 3.56 -4.25
C PHE A 28 -0.99 4.65 -5.32
N ASP A 29 -1.77 4.46 -6.38
CA ASP A 29 -1.83 5.38 -7.49
C ASP A 29 -2.57 6.66 -7.09
N GLY A 30 -1.80 7.74 -6.97
CA GLY A 30 -2.22 8.98 -6.35
C GLY A 30 -2.56 8.76 -4.86
N PRO A 31 -1.56 8.69 -3.97
CA PRO A 31 -1.83 8.50 -2.55
C PRO A 31 -2.88 9.49 -2.05
N HIS A 32 -3.99 8.97 -1.55
CA HIS A 32 -5.17 9.72 -1.13
C HIS A 32 -5.51 9.45 0.34
N LEU A 33 -6.51 10.12 0.89
CA LEU A 33 -6.91 10.02 2.30
C LEU A 33 -7.00 8.57 2.81
N GLY A 34 -7.58 7.66 2.02
CA GLY A 34 -7.67 6.25 2.40
C GLY A 34 -6.31 5.55 2.48
N HIS A 35 -5.36 5.91 1.62
CA HIS A 35 -3.98 5.39 1.70
C HIS A 35 -3.23 5.97 2.88
N PHE A 36 -3.42 7.25 3.19
CA PHE A 36 -2.75 7.87 4.33
C PHE A 36 -3.16 7.24 5.67
N SER A 37 -4.40 6.78 5.83
CA SER A 37 -4.83 6.04 7.03
C SER A 37 -4.06 4.73 7.21
N ILE A 38 -3.75 4.01 6.12
CA ILE A 38 -2.89 2.82 6.13
C ILE A 38 -1.46 3.19 6.52
N PHE A 39 -0.90 4.20 5.85
CA PHE A 39 0.48 4.66 6.07
C PHE A 39 0.72 5.11 7.51
N GLU A 40 -0.22 5.81 8.10
CA GLU A 40 -0.15 6.24 9.49
C GLU A 40 -0.08 5.07 10.48
N LYS A 41 -0.88 4.02 10.25
CA LYS A 41 -0.82 2.81 11.09
C LYS A 41 0.55 2.14 11.03
N ILE A 42 1.12 1.99 9.83
CA ILE A 42 2.46 1.41 9.65
C ILE A 42 3.51 2.25 10.36
N LEU A 43 3.56 3.55 10.08
CA LEU A 43 4.57 4.44 10.65
C LEU A 43 4.47 4.55 12.17
N SER A 44 3.24 4.59 12.71
CA SER A 44 3.01 4.60 14.16
C SER A 44 3.46 3.31 14.82
N TYR A 45 3.16 2.15 14.20
CA TYR A 45 3.60 0.84 14.68
C TYR A 45 5.14 0.76 14.68
N SER A 46 5.76 1.10 13.55
CA SER A 46 7.22 1.05 13.41
C SER A 46 7.92 1.96 14.42
N LYS A 47 7.39 3.15 14.64
CA LYS A 47 7.91 4.07 15.67
C LYS A 47 7.77 3.50 17.08
N LYS A 48 6.65 2.83 17.38
CA LYS A 48 6.37 2.27 18.71
C LYS A 48 7.24 1.05 19.03
N TYR A 49 7.44 0.17 18.05
CA TYR A 49 8.08 -1.13 18.25
C TYR A 49 9.52 -1.20 17.71
N GLY A 50 10.01 -0.13 17.07
CA GLY A 50 11.36 -0.10 16.49
C GLY A 50 11.52 -0.95 15.23
N THR A 51 10.41 -1.33 14.57
CA THR A 51 10.44 -2.13 13.33
C THR A 51 10.70 -1.26 12.11
N ARG A 52 11.06 -1.86 10.96
CA ARG A 52 11.13 -1.15 9.68
C ARG A 52 9.75 -0.91 9.11
N SER A 53 9.57 0.26 8.51
CA SER A 53 8.36 0.62 7.79
C SER A 53 8.54 0.45 6.30
N GLY A 54 7.65 -0.28 5.63
CA GLY A 54 7.79 -0.59 4.21
C GLY A 54 6.50 -0.50 3.40
N ILE A 55 6.68 -0.31 2.10
CA ILE A 55 5.61 -0.35 1.10
C ILE A 55 6.00 -1.36 0.00
N VAL A 56 5.07 -2.23 -0.36
CA VAL A 56 5.16 -3.01 -1.59
C VAL A 56 4.25 -2.37 -2.64
N THR A 57 4.84 -1.85 -3.71
CA THR A 57 4.08 -1.18 -4.78
C THR A 57 4.44 -1.71 -6.15
N PHE A 58 3.68 -1.33 -7.16
CA PHE A 58 3.83 -1.82 -8.53
C PHE A 58 4.41 -0.72 -9.43
N GLU A 59 5.28 -1.11 -10.37
CA GLU A 59 5.83 -0.18 -11.37
C GLU A 59 4.71 0.53 -12.12
N LYS A 60 3.72 -0.24 -12.60
CA LYS A 60 2.46 0.26 -13.19
C LYS A 60 1.32 -0.08 -12.26
N SER A 61 0.30 0.77 -12.17
CA SER A 61 -0.87 0.43 -11.38
C SER A 61 -1.56 -0.84 -11.91
N LEU A 62 -2.04 -1.70 -11.00
CA LEU A 62 -2.73 -2.94 -11.40
C LEU A 62 -3.97 -2.66 -12.27
N ALA A 63 -4.61 -1.51 -12.07
CA ALA A 63 -5.72 -1.07 -12.91
C ALA A 63 -5.28 -0.79 -14.35
N SER A 64 -4.08 -0.22 -14.56
CA SER A 64 -3.54 0.00 -15.91
C SER A 64 -3.28 -1.31 -16.67
N VAL A 65 -2.84 -2.34 -15.94
CA VAL A 65 -2.61 -3.67 -16.52
C VAL A 65 -3.92 -4.38 -16.89
N ARG A 66 -4.98 -4.21 -16.06
CA ARG A 66 -6.27 -4.89 -16.25
C ARG A 66 -7.18 -4.20 -17.25
N GLN A 67 -7.23 -2.86 -17.26
CA GLN A 67 -8.19 -2.07 -18.06
C GLN A 67 -7.61 -1.57 -19.40
N GLY A 68 -6.29 -1.67 -19.61
CA GLY A 68 -5.65 -1.26 -20.84
C GLY A 68 -6.00 0.17 -21.26
N LYS A 69 -6.59 0.35 -22.48
CA LYS A 69 -6.92 1.67 -23.05
C LYS A 69 -7.99 2.45 -22.25
N ASP A 70 -8.84 1.76 -21.50
CA ASP A 70 -9.94 2.39 -20.75
C ASP A 70 -9.52 2.89 -19.37
N TYR A 71 -8.28 2.64 -18.99
CA TYR A 71 -7.76 2.96 -17.65
C TYR A 71 -7.79 4.47 -17.30
N GLY A 72 -7.65 5.32 -18.29
CA GLY A 72 -7.66 6.78 -18.08
C GLY A 72 -6.38 7.38 -17.51
N GLY A 73 -5.31 6.59 -17.35
CA GLY A 73 -3.99 7.02 -16.93
C GLY A 73 -3.74 6.93 -15.42
N ASP A 74 -2.47 6.94 -15.05
CA ASP A 74 -2.04 7.00 -13.66
C ASP A 74 -2.29 8.41 -13.10
N ILE A 75 -2.74 8.50 -11.83
CA ILE A 75 -2.92 9.77 -11.10
C ILE A 75 -1.54 10.32 -10.72
N ALA A 76 -0.62 9.43 -10.33
CA ALA A 76 0.75 9.76 -9.99
C ALA A 76 1.71 8.75 -10.62
N SER A 77 2.77 9.25 -11.23
CA SER A 77 3.88 8.42 -11.71
C SER A 77 4.54 7.66 -10.56
N LEU A 78 5.26 6.58 -10.89
CA LEU A 78 6.05 5.86 -9.88
C LEU A 78 7.00 6.80 -9.13
N LYS A 79 7.67 7.71 -9.83
CA LYS A 79 8.59 8.69 -9.23
C LYS A 79 7.89 9.59 -8.21
N GLU A 80 6.69 10.07 -8.50
CA GLU A 80 5.90 10.89 -7.57
C GLU A 80 5.44 10.09 -6.35
N ARG A 81 5.02 8.83 -6.55
CA ARG A 81 4.66 7.94 -5.44
C ARG A 81 5.84 7.67 -4.51
N LEU A 82 7.02 7.35 -5.07
CA LEU A 82 8.24 7.13 -4.31
C LEU A 82 8.63 8.37 -3.49
N LYS A 83 8.51 9.56 -4.09
CA LYS A 83 8.77 10.82 -3.37
C LYS A 83 7.83 10.99 -2.18
N VAL A 84 6.54 10.66 -2.33
CA VAL A 84 5.58 10.71 -1.21
C VAL A 84 5.97 9.73 -0.11
N PHE A 85 6.37 8.50 -0.42
CA PHE A 85 6.79 7.52 0.59
C PHE A 85 8.06 7.98 1.33
N GLU A 86 9.01 8.56 0.61
CA GLU A 86 10.23 9.11 1.21
C GLU A 86 9.94 10.31 2.14
N GLU A 87 9.09 11.25 1.71
CA GLU A 87 8.66 12.40 2.51
C GLU A 87 7.85 12.00 3.75
N LEU A 88 7.16 10.86 3.71
CA LEU A 88 6.46 10.28 4.84
C LEU A 88 7.39 9.60 5.85
N GLY A 89 8.63 9.29 5.44
CA GLY A 89 9.63 8.66 6.30
C GLY A 89 9.61 7.14 6.28
N PHE A 90 9.10 6.50 5.23
CA PHE A 90 9.23 5.05 5.07
C PHE A 90 10.70 4.64 4.95
N ASP A 91 11.08 3.52 5.57
CA ASP A 91 12.44 2.99 5.53
C ASP A 91 12.78 2.38 4.18
N PHE A 92 11.82 1.67 3.58
CA PHE A 92 12.02 1.00 2.29
C PHE A 92 10.75 0.90 1.45
N VAL A 93 10.95 0.66 0.15
CA VAL A 93 9.88 0.33 -0.79
C VAL A 93 10.31 -0.82 -1.69
N VAL A 94 9.42 -1.78 -1.92
CA VAL A 94 9.58 -2.86 -2.89
C VAL A 94 8.79 -2.51 -4.14
N ILE A 95 9.45 -2.49 -5.29
CA ILE A 95 8.82 -2.24 -6.59
C ILE A 95 8.63 -3.56 -7.31
N VAL A 96 7.38 -3.90 -7.60
CA VAL A 96 7.00 -5.10 -8.33
C VAL A 96 6.74 -4.75 -9.79
N ARG A 97 7.38 -5.47 -10.72
CA ARG A 97 6.96 -5.53 -12.11
C ARG A 97 5.93 -6.63 -12.27
N PHE A 98 4.74 -6.26 -12.75
CA PHE A 98 3.65 -7.22 -12.90
C PHE A 98 3.86 -8.07 -14.16
N GLU A 99 4.77 -9.02 -14.06
CA GLU A 99 5.10 -10.01 -15.10
C GLU A 99 4.29 -11.30 -14.91
N ARG A 100 4.33 -12.19 -15.91
CA ARG A 100 3.56 -13.45 -15.89
C ARG A 100 3.83 -14.28 -14.64
N ASN A 101 5.10 -14.44 -14.26
CA ASN A 101 5.48 -15.24 -13.09
C ASN A 101 4.88 -14.68 -11.80
N PHE A 102 4.93 -13.35 -11.62
CA PHE A 102 4.31 -12.70 -10.47
C PHE A 102 2.78 -12.81 -10.50
N SER A 103 2.16 -12.68 -11.67
CA SER A 103 0.70 -12.73 -11.81
C SER A 103 0.09 -14.09 -11.51
N MET A 104 0.88 -15.16 -11.56
CA MET A 104 0.45 -16.54 -11.27
C MET A 104 0.75 -16.95 -9.82
N LEU A 105 1.41 -16.09 -9.04
CA LEU A 105 1.76 -16.37 -7.66
C LEU A 105 0.49 -16.48 -6.81
N SER A 106 0.39 -17.50 -5.98
CA SER A 106 -0.69 -17.60 -5.00
C SER A 106 -0.54 -16.50 -3.93
N GLY A 107 -1.62 -16.17 -3.23
CA GLY A 107 -1.54 -15.21 -2.13
C GLY A 107 -0.68 -15.72 -0.99
N GLU A 108 -0.77 -17.01 -0.69
CA GLU A 108 0.02 -17.67 0.36
C GLU A 108 1.52 -17.64 0.04
N ASP A 109 1.93 -18.03 -1.19
CA ASP A 109 3.32 -17.93 -1.61
C ASP A 109 3.85 -16.50 -1.56
N PHE A 110 3.02 -15.54 -2.00
CA PHE A 110 3.38 -14.12 -1.94
C PHE A 110 3.65 -13.66 -0.50
N PHE A 111 2.76 -14.00 0.43
CA PHE A 111 2.92 -13.66 1.84
C PHE A 111 4.08 -14.41 2.50
N THR A 112 4.33 -15.67 2.11
CA THR A 112 5.50 -16.45 2.55
C THR A 112 6.79 -15.75 2.15
N ILE A 113 6.92 -15.34 0.88
CA ILE A 113 8.09 -14.58 0.41
C ILE A 113 8.27 -13.28 1.22
N LEU A 114 7.20 -12.53 1.46
CA LEU A 114 7.27 -11.29 2.25
C LEU A 114 7.73 -11.57 3.69
N LYS A 115 7.18 -12.60 4.33
CA LYS A 115 7.55 -13.01 5.68
C LYS A 115 9.02 -13.39 5.78
N GLU A 116 9.49 -14.24 4.88
CA GLU A 116 10.85 -14.77 4.92
C GLU A 116 11.89 -13.71 4.55
N THR A 117 11.58 -12.82 3.59
CA THR A 117 12.52 -11.80 3.14
C THR A 117 12.59 -10.62 4.10
N PHE A 118 11.47 -10.21 4.67
CA PHE A 118 11.38 -8.93 5.41
C PHE A 118 11.13 -9.11 6.91
N ASN A 119 11.14 -10.34 7.44
CA ASN A 119 10.83 -10.61 8.85
C ASN A 119 9.53 -9.90 9.28
N LEU A 120 8.43 -10.26 8.63
CA LEU A 120 7.17 -9.54 8.70
C LEU A 120 6.55 -9.62 10.11
N SER A 121 6.26 -8.48 10.72
CA SER A 121 5.64 -8.35 12.03
C SER A 121 4.21 -7.81 11.96
N LEU A 122 3.94 -6.93 10.99
CA LEU A 122 2.62 -6.32 10.79
C LEU A 122 2.30 -6.15 9.31
N VAL A 123 1.08 -6.49 8.94
CA VAL A 123 0.45 -6.11 7.65
C VAL A 123 -0.71 -5.16 7.91
N VAL A 124 -0.75 -4.04 7.20
CA VAL A 124 -1.86 -3.08 7.25
C VAL A 124 -2.47 -2.93 5.88
N GLU A 125 -3.76 -3.23 5.73
CA GLU A 125 -4.44 -3.17 4.44
C GLU A 125 -5.81 -2.49 4.54
N GLY A 126 -6.38 -2.12 3.41
CA GLY A 126 -7.78 -1.72 3.35
C GLY A 126 -8.71 -2.93 3.45
N GLU A 127 -9.93 -2.75 3.97
CA GLU A 127 -10.93 -3.83 4.14
C GLU A 127 -11.23 -4.61 2.85
N ASP A 128 -11.05 -3.99 1.69
CA ASP A 128 -11.32 -4.58 0.38
C ASP A 128 -10.06 -5.11 -0.32
N PHE A 129 -8.93 -5.14 0.37
CA PHE A 129 -7.68 -5.64 -0.19
C PHE A 129 -7.77 -7.12 -0.58
N ARG A 130 -7.23 -7.43 -1.74
CA ARG A 130 -7.12 -8.79 -2.29
C ARG A 130 -5.82 -8.92 -3.08
N CYS A 131 -5.18 -10.07 -2.95
CA CYS A 131 -3.95 -10.40 -3.68
C CYS A 131 -3.94 -11.86 -4.17
N GLY A 132 -2.80 -12.28 -4.70
CA GLY A 132 -2.62 -13.59 -5.30
C GLY A 132 -3.32 -13.76 -6.65
N PHE A 133 -3.18 -14.94 -7.23
CA PHE A 133 -3.79 -15.26 -8.51
C PHE A 133 -5.31 -15.06 -8.47
N ASN A 134 -5.83 -14.29 -9.41
CA ASN A 134 -7.25 -13.89 -9.50
C ASN A 134 -7.82 -13.19 -8.25
N GLY A 135 -6.98 -12.68 -7.35
CA GLY A 135 -7.42 -12.03 -6.11
C GLY A 135 -8.09 -13.02 -5.14
N ALA A 136 -7.68 -14.26 -5.16
CA ALA A 136 -8.29 -15.33 -4.34
C ALA A 136 -7.90 -15.22 -2.85
N PHE A 137 -6.84 -14.48 -2.52
CA PHE A 137 -6.35 -14.29 -1.16
C PHE A 137 -6.84 -12.93 -0.64
N ALA A 138 -7.86 -12.95 0.20
CA ALA A 138 -8.54 -11.78 0.74
C ALA A 138 -8.36 -11.70 2.25
N ARG A 139 -9.12 -10.83 2.90
CA ARG A 139 -9.00 -10.56 4.33
C ARG A 139 -8.99 -11.82 5.20
N ALA A 140 -9.91 -12.75 5.00
CA ALA A 140 -10.01 -13.94 5.85
C ALA A 140 -8.76 -14.83 5.73
N GLU A 141 -8.29 -15.07 4.51
CA GLU A 141 -7.09 -15.85 4.24
C GLU A 141 -5.84 -15.15 4.80
N ILE A 142 -5.77 -13.81 4.70
CA ILE A 142 -4.66 -13.01 5.24
C ILE A 142 -4.66 -13.08 6.76
N GLU A 143 -5.80 -12.88 7.42
CA GLU A 143 -5.94 -12.97 8.88
C GLU A 143 -5.51 -14.36 9.39
N THR A 144 -5.92 -15.43 8.69
CA THR A 144 -5.52 -16.81 9.01
C THR A 144 -4.02 -16.99 8.87
N PHE A 145 -3.45 -16.63 7.70
CA PHE A 145 -2.00 -16.75 7.46
C PHE A 145 -1.18 -15.97 8.52
N CYS A 146 -1.59 -14.73 8.80
CA CYS A 146 -0.90 -13.89 9.76
C CYS A 146 -0.95 -14.51 11.18
N ALA A 147 -2.11 -14.99 11.63
CA ALA A 147 -2.27 -15.63 12.94
C ALA A 147 -1.40 -16.89 13.08
N GLU A 148 -1.36 -17.74 12.06
CA GLU A 148 -0.54 -18.97 12.05
C GLU A 148 0.96 -18.69 12.04
N ASN A 149 1.38 -17.51 11.57
CA ASN A 149 2.78 -17.12 11.45
C ASN A 149 3.24 -16.08 12.49
N GLY A 150 2.40 -15.73 13.47
CA GLY A 150 2.74 -14.76 14.52
C GLY A 150 2.88 -13.32 14.01
N ILE A 151 2.19 -12.99 12.91
CA ILE A 151 2.17 -11.67 12.27
C ILE A 151 0.88 -10.95 12.68
N GLU A 152 0.97 -9.69 13.07
CA GLU A 152 -0.22 -8.87 13.26
C GLU A 152 -0.84 -8.49 11.92
N SER A 153 -2.19 -8.44 11.84
CA SER A 153 -2.90 -7.92 10.67
C SER A 153 -3.91 -6.86 11.08
N VAL A 154 -3.91 -5.73 10.39
CA VAL A 154 -4.83 -4.62 10.62
C VAL A 154 -5.51 -4.24 9.31
N PHE A 155 -6.84 -4.23 9.31
CA PHE A 155 -7.64 -3.79 8.18
C PHE A 155 -8.29 -2.45 8.47
N VAL A 156 -7.90 -1.43 7.69
CA VAL A 156 -8.38 -0.05 7.86
C VAL A 156 -9.72 0.12 7.15
N PRO A 157 -10.73 0.68 7.81
CA PRO A 157 -12.01 0.98 7.19
C PRO A 157 -11.88 1.91 5.98
N LEU A 158 -12.81 1.79 5.04
CA LEU A 158 -12.83 2.64 3.86
C LEU A 158 -13.14 4.09 4.25
N VAL A 159 -12.28 5.01 3.87
CA VAL A 159 -12.50 6.44 4.08
C VAL A 159 -13.57 6.96 3.14
N THR A 160 -14.57 7.65 3.69
CA THR A 160 -15.66 8.28 2.93
C THR A 160 -15.64 9.80 3.10
N VAL A 161 -15.95 10.52 2.03
CA VAL A 161 -16.13 11.98 2.02
C VAL A 161 -17.46 12.27 1.31
N ASP A 162 -18.32 13.06 1.93
CA ASP A 162 -19.68 13.35 1.43
C ASP A 162 -20.49 12.05 1.14
N GLY A 163 -20.35 11.02 1.98
CA GLY A 163 -21.01 9.72 1.83
C GLY A 163 -20.50 8.86 0.68
N LYS A 164 -19.42 9.26 0.01
CA LYS A 164 -18.80 8.51 -1.09
C LYS A 164 -17.42 8.01 -0.69
N ARG A 165 -17.12 6.75 -1.04
CA ARG A 165 -15.80 6.16 -0.82
C ARG A 165 -14.72 6.93 -1.58
N VAL A 166 -13.65 7.29 -0.88
CA VAL A 166 -12.43 7.85 -1.51
C VAL A 166 -11.64 6.72 -2.14
N SER A 167 -11.38 6.82 -3.45
CA SER A 167 -10.60 5.83 -4.20
C SER A 167 -9.92 6.48 -5.40
N SER A 168 -8.86 5.84 -5.93
CA SER A 168 -8.20 6.30 -7.15
C SER A 168 -9.19 6.39 -8.34
N SER A 169 -10.17 5.49 -8.43
CA SER A 169 -11.20 5.56 -9.48
C SER A 169 -12.08 6.82 -9.37
N MET A 170 -12.52 7.17 -8.14
CA MET A 170 -13.26 8.41 -7.88
C MET A 170 -12.41 9.63 -8.24
N ILE A 171 -11.13 9.63 -7.89
CA ILE A 171 -10.23 10.77 -8.18
C ILE A 171 -10.03 10.93 -9.69
N ARG A 172 -9.83 9.83 -10.43
CA ARG A 172 -9.76 9.88 -11.91
C ARG A 172 -11.05 10.45 -12.52
N GLU A 173 -12.20 10.04 -12.01
CA GLU A 173 -13.49 10.59 -12.48
C GLU A 173 -13.61 12.10 -12.24
N LEU A 174 -13.19 12.57 -11.05
CA LEU A 174 -13.16 14.01 -10.74
C LEU A 174 -12.23 14.77 -11.68
N LEU A 175 -11.04 14.23 -11.95
CA LEU A 175 -10.08 14.84 -12.88
C LEU A 175 -10.62 14.87 -14.31
N LYS A 176 -11.25 13.79 -14.81
CA LYS A 176 -11.91 13.76 -16.12
C LYS A 176 -13.03 14.79 -16.27
N LYS A 177 -13.75 15.08 -15.15
CA LYS A 177 -14.82 16.09 -15.11
C LYS A 177 -14.31 17.49 -14.78
N ASN A 178 -13.00 17.74 -14.76
CA ASN A 178 -12.37 19.02 -14.42
C ASN A 178 -12.64 19.52 -12.98
N PHE A 179 -13.05 18.64 -12.05
CA PHE A 179 -13.19 18.97 -10.63
C PHE A 179 -11.84 18.94 -9.90
N THR A 180 -10.85 19.65 -10.42
CA THR A 180 -9.44 19.61 -9.99
C THR A 180 -9.26 19.99 -8.51
N LYS A 181 -10.02 20.99 -8.01
CA LYS A 181 -9.92 21.41 -6.59
C LYS A 181 -10.35 20.28 -5.65
N LYS A 182 -11.47 19.61 -5.96
CA LYS A 182 -11.97 18.48 -5.15
C LYS A 182 -11.02 17.27 -5.24
N ALA A 183 -10.50 16.97 -6.41
CA ALA A 183 -9.49 15.90 -6.57
C ALA A 183 -8.24 16.19 -5.73
N LYS A 184 -7.71 17.42 -5.77
CA LYS A 184 -6.54 17.82 -4.97
C LYS A 184 -6.79 17.70 -3.47
N SER A 185 -7.95 18.11 -2.95
CA SER A 185 -8.25 17.99 -1.51
C SER A 185 -8.29 16.53 -1.02
N LEU A 186 -8.59 15.57 -1.88
CA LEU A 186 -8.57 14.14 -1.56
C LEU A 186 -7.16 13.53 -1.63
N LEU A 187 -6.23 14.18 -2.33
CA LEU A 187 -4.82 13.81 -2.45
C LEU A 187 -3.93 14.51 -1.40
N GLU A 188 -4.44 15.54 -0.72
CA GLU A 188 -3.67 16.31 0.25
C GLU A 188 -3.69 15.69 1.65
N ARG A 189 -2.51 15.44 2.21
CA ARG A 189 -2.30 14.92 3.57
C ARG A 189 -2.90 15.81 4.69
N LYS A 190 -3.03 17.12 4.47
CA LYS A 190 -3.41 18.11 5.49
C LYS A 190 -4.81 17.94 6.09
N SER A 191 -5.70 17.19 5.46
CA SER A 191 -7.08 17.02 5.91
C SER A 191 -7.23 15.99 7.03
N ILE A 192 -6.31 15.02 7.18
CA ILE A 192 -6.39 13.97 8.20
C ILE A 192 -5.97 14.52 9.58
N PHE A 193 -4.91 15.32 9.63
CA PHE A 193 -4.37 15.86 10.89
C PHE A 193 -5.16 17.02 11.52
N ARG A 194 -6.24 17.50 10.87
CA ARG A 194 -7.10 18.55 11.45
C ARG A 194 -8.22 18.01 12.33
N SER A 195 -8.64 16.76 12.16
CA SER A 195 -9.71 16.17 12.96
C SER A 195 -9.26 15.74 14.37
N GLU A 196 -7.97 15.42 14.56
CA GLU A 196 -7.45 14.99 15.86
C GLU A 196 -6.98 16.12 16.79
N ARG A 197 -6.97 17.39 16.32
CA ARG A 197 -6.63 18.57 17.14
C ARG A 197 -7.82 19.40 17.57
N ALA A 198 -9.05 18.94 17.31
CA ALA A 198 -10.27 19.65 17.67
C ALA A 198 -10.92 19.15 18.96
N ASP A 199 -10.37 18.11 19.60
CA ASP A 199 -10.90 17.49 20.81
C ASP A 199 -9.94 17.55 22.01
N ASP A 200 -9.07 18.59 22.09
CA ASP A 200 -8.31 18.95 23.31
C ASP A 200 -8.75 20.31 23.86
#